data_da1c4fb3d338ce967b9edb2ce21f2da7
#
_entry.id   da1c4fb3d338ce967b9edb2ce21f2da7
#
_cell.length_a   1.000
_cell.length_b   1.000
_cell.length_c   1.000
_cell.angle_alpha   90.00
_cell.angle_beta   90.00
_cell.angle_gamma   90.00
#
_symmetry.space_group_name_H-M   'P 1'
#
loop_
_entity.id
_entity.type
_entity.pdbx_description
1 polymer ?
#
loop_
_entity_poly.entity_id
_entity_poly.type
_entity_poly.pdbx_seq_one_letter_code
_entity_poly.pdbx_strand_id
1 'polypeptide(L)'
;MSNLFKITLLFLLITLGKPAATFAQTNAATKYKCMIQMTNYMGEGAYIVISLIDAKGAYEKTLYVMGPDKKWYNSLKEWNKFRAKKPANISAITGASVTGGDRSVNTIEIENSKMNAGYKLRFESAVEDKTYNVKDVEIPLTTEGLASKSEGTGYIRYVRFSPN
;
A
#
# COMPACT_ATOMS: atom_id res chain seq x y z
N MET A 1 -4.27 -52.75 -45.34
CA MET A 1 -4.64 -52.08 -44.12
C MET A 1 -4.67 -50.61 -44.37
N SER A 2 -5.75 -50.14 -44.19
CA SER A 2 -6.58 -49.33 -45.02
C SER A 2 -6.39 -47.86 -44.67
N ASN A 3 -6.54 -46.98 -45.65
CA ASN A 3 -6.47 -45.53 -45.53
C ASN A 3 -7.46 -44.97 -44.51
N LEU A 4 -8.47 -45.73 -44.08
CA LEU A 4 -9.42 -45.38 -43.02
C LEU A 4 -8.74 -45.22 -41.65
N PHE A 5 -7.72 -46.02 -41.32
CA PHE A 5 -7.03 -45.97 -40.02
C PHE A 5 -6.12 -44.74 -39.90
N LYS A 6 -5.61 -44.23 -41.01
CA LYS A 6 -4.78 -43.02 -41.06
C LYS A 6 -5.62 -41.75 -40.91
N ILE A 7 -6.86 -41.75 -41.41
CA ILE A 7 -7.78 -40.62 -41.29
C ILE A 7 -8.31 -40.48 -39.85
N THR A 8 -8.59 -41.61 -39.18
CA THR A 8 -9.05 -41.60 -37.78
C THR A 8 -7.97 -41.08 -36.81
N LEU A 9 -6.69 -41.39 -37.08
CA LEU A 9 -5.57 -40.90 -36.26
C LEU A 9 -5.31 -39.38 -36.44
N LEU A 10 -5.56 -38.87 -37.67
CA LEU A 10 -5.40 -37.44 -37.95
C LEU A 10 -6.51 -36.61 -37.30
N PHE A 11 -7.75 -37.13 -37.18
CA PHE A 11 -8.86 -36.46 -36.52
C PHE A 11 -8.70 -36.41 -35.00
N LEU A 12 -8.00 -37.38 -34.37
CA LEU A 12 -7.78 -37.43 -32.93
C LEU A 12 -6.73 -36.42 -32.46
N LEU A 13 -5.83 -35.98 -33.36
CA LEU A 13 -4.78 -35.00 -33.00
C LEU A 13 -5.27 -33.53 -32.98
N ILE A 14 -6.43 -33.24 -33.56
CA ILE A 14 -6.94 -31.85 -33.70
C ILE A 14 -7.73 -31.41 -32.44
N THR A 15 -8.11 -32.33 -31.56
CA THR A 15 -8.97 -32.01 -30.39
C THR A 15 -8.21 -31.62 -29.09
N LEU A 16 -6.87 -31.65 -29.09
CA LEU A 16 -6.05 -31.41 -27.89
C LEU A 16 -5.52 -29.98 -27.75
N GLY A 17 -5.89 -29.09 -28.64
CA GLY A 17 -5.45 -27.70 -28.62
C GLY A 17 -6.53 -26.71 -28.17
N LYS A 18 -7.10 -26.85 -26.95
CA LYS A 18 -7.82 -25.73 -26.38
C LYS A 18 -6.81 -24.69 -25.90
N PRO A 19 -6.72 -23.48 -26.47
CA PRO A 19 -5.92 -22.45 -25.87
C PRO A 19 -6.50 -22.16 -24.49
N ALA A 20 -5.74 -22.42 -23.43
CA ALA A 20 -6.05 -21.89 -22.12
C ALA A 20 -5.96 -20.37 -22.25
N ALA A 21 -7.10 -19.70 -22.32
CA ALA A 21 -7.15 -18.25 -22.18
C ALA A 21 -6.65 -17.92 -20.77
N THR A 22 -5.39 -17.57 -20.66
CA THR A 22 -4.82 -16.98 -19.46
C THR A 22 -5.45 -15.59 -19.34
N PHE A 23 -6.52 -15.48 -18.59
CA PHE A 23 -7.01 -14.18 -18.13
C PHE A 23 -5.93 -13.60 -17.26
N ALA A 24 -5.15 -12.66 -17.78
CA ALA A 24 -4.34 -11.79 -16.97
C ALA A 24 -5.32 -11.05 -16.04
N GLN A 25 -5.36 -11.47 -14.79
CA GLN A 25 -6.15 -10.83 -13.75
C GLN A 25 -5.51 -9.46 -13.52
N THR A 26 -5.99 -8.44 -14.24
CA THR A 26 -5.63 -7.06 -13.94
C THR A 26 -6.15 -6.80 -12.54
N ASN A 27 -5.24 -6.69 -11.56
CA ASN A 27 -5.59 -6.29 -10.20
C ASN A 27 -6.15 -4.87 -10.29
N ALA A 28 -7.47 -4.75 -10.43
CA ALA A 28 -8.14 -3.46 -10.41
C ALA A 28 -7.82 -2.77 -9.08
N ALA A 29 -7.41 -1.52 -9.16
CA ALA A 29 -7.08 -0.72 -7.99
C ALA A 29 -7.88 0.58 -8.01
N THR A 30 -8.24 1.05 -6.84
CA THR A 30 -8.97 2.30 -6.64
C THR A 30 -8.05 3.35 -6.03
N LYS A 31 -8.13 4.58 -6.55
CA LYS A 31 -7.40 5.73 -6.02
C LYS A 31 -8.24 6.44 -4.98
N TYR A 32 -7.60 6.75 -3.86
CA TYR A 32 -8.19 7.49 -2.75
C TYR A 32 -7.35 8.73 -2.44
N LYS A 33 -8.00 9.85 -2.19
CA LYS A 33 -7.35 10.99 -1.52
C LYS A 33 -7.21 10.67 -0.04
N CYS A 34 -5.98 10.63 0.44
CA CYS A 34 -5.64 10.45 1.84
C CYS A 34 -5.24 11.80 2.42
N MET A 35 -6.08 12.36 3.28
CA MET A 35 -5.80 13.59 4.00
C MET A 35 -5.26 13.25 5.39
N ILE A 36 -4.10 13.81 5.72
CA ILE A 36 -3.44 13.69 7.01
C ILE A 36 -3.37 15.08 7.65
N GLN A 37 -3.94 15.23 8.83
CA GLN A 37 -3.80 16.41 9.67
C GLN A 37 -2.79 16.14 10.77
N MET A 38 -1.78 16.99 10.89
CA MET A 38 -0.76 16.87 11.94
C MET A 38 -1.22 17.49 13.27
N THR A 39 -0.67 17.00 14.37
CA THR A 39 -0.74 17.67 15.68
C THR A 39 0.10 18.95 15.65
N ASN A 40 -0.16 19.88 16.56
CA ASN A 40 0.65 21.10 16.74
C ASN A 40 1.92 20.77 17.52
N TYR A 41 2.89 20.08 16.88
CA TYR A 41 4.20 19.85 17.47
C TYR A 41 5.21 20.89 16.97
N MET A 42 6.26 21.12 17.74
CA MET A 42 7.35 22.03 17.38
C MET A 42 8.54 21.25 16.82
N GLY A 43 9.11 21.75 15.73
CA GLY A 43 10.31 21.17 15.11
C GLY A 43 10.17 20.88 13.63
N GLU A 44 11.06 20.04 13.13
CA GLU A 44 11.16 19.69 11.71
C GLU A 44 9.94 18.92 11.20
N GLY A 45 9.78 18.89 9.88
CA GLY A 45 8.68 18.17 9.25
C GLY A 45 8.75 16.66 9.51
N ALA A 46 7.60 16.08 9.87
CA ALA A 46 7.50 14.65 10.11
C ALA A 46 7.69 13.84 8.84
N TYR A 47 8.44 12.77 8.96
CA TYR A 47 8.48 11.67 8.00
C TYR A 47 7.35 10.73 8.33
N ILE A 48 6.53 10.42 7.33
CA ILE A 48 5.38 9.52 7.48
C ILE A 48 5.45 8.47 6.38
N VAL A 49 5.20 7.22 6.74
CA VAL A 49 5.03 6.15 5.76
C VAL A 49 3.64 5.52 5.91
N ILE A 50 2.99 5.29 4.79
CA ILE A 50 1.74 4.56 4.69
C ILE A 50 2.06 3.18 4.13
N SER A 51 1.82 2.14 4.91
CA SER A 51 2.09 0.75 4.56
C SER A 51 0.80 -0.07 4.52
N LEU A 52 0.73 -1.00 3.58
CA LEU A 52 -0.25 -2.07 3.58
C LEU A 52 0.27 -3.19 4.49
N ILE A 53 -0.55 -3.58 5.47
CA ILE A 53 -0.28 -4.64 6.43
C ILE A 53 -1.26 -5.78 6.15
N ASP A 54 -0.76 -7.00 6.04
CA ASP A 54 -1.59 -8.17 5.79
C ASP A 54 -2.41 -8.61 7.03
N ALA A 55 -3.29 -9.58 6.84
CA ALA A 55 -4.13 -10.11 7.91
C ALA A 55 -3.35 -10.77 9.06
N LYS A 56 -2.07 -11.12 8.84
CA LYS A 56 -1.17 -11.69 9.86
C LYS A 56 -0.36 -10.61 10.59
N GLY A 57 -0.50 -9.34 10.18
CA GLY A 57 0.21 -8.20 10.77
C GLY A 57 1.58 -7.92 10.15
N ALA A 58 1.94 -8.57 9.05
CA ALA A 58 3.20 -8.35 8.34
C ALA A 58 3.08 -7.24 7.30
N TYR A 59 4.19 -6.54 7.05
CA TYR A 59 4.26 -5.56 5.97
C TYR A 59 4.20 -6.26 4.61
N GLU A 60 3.28 -5.81 3.75
CA GLU A 60 3.17 -6.31 2.38
C GLU A 60 3.75 -5.33 1.36
N LYS A 61 3.37 -4.04 1.47
CA LYS A 61 3.72 -3.01 0.47
C LYS A 61 3.79 -1.63 1.10
N THR A 62 4.71 -0.80 0.61
CA THR A 62 4.70 0.64 0.86
C THR A 62 3.74 1.31 -0.12
N LEU A 63 2.81 2.11 0.36
CA LEU A 63 1.83 2.82 -0.46
C LEU A 63 2.22 4.27 -0.70
N TYR A 64 2.81 4.94 0.31
CA TYR A 64 3.27 6.31 0.20
C TYR A 64 4.34 6.62 1.25
N VAL A 65 5.24 7.56 0.93
CA VAL A 65 6.26 8.08 1.84
C VAL A 65 6.22 9.61 1.83
N MET A 66 6.21 10.23 2.99
CA MET A 66 6.41 11.66 3.18
C MET A 66 7.77 11.87 3.80
N GLY A 67 8.62 12.61 3.08
CA GLY A 67 10.01 12.84 3.46
C GLY A 67 10.96 12.36 2.37
N PRO A 68 11.51 13.29 1.55
CA PRO A 68 12.30 12.94 0.37
C PRO A 68 13.73 12.53 0.69
N ASP A 69 14.27 12.96 1.84
CA ASP A 69 15.67 12.70 2.20
C ASP A 69 15.84 11.34 2.87
N LYS A 70 16.45 10.42 2.13
CA LYS A 70 16.66 9.03 2.54
C LYS A 70 17.51 8.86 3.82
N LYS A 71 18.29 9.87 4.20
CA LYS A 71 19.10 9.83 5.43
C LYS A 71 18.25 9.65 6.69
N TRP A 72 17.01 10.16 6.67
CA TRP A 72 16.08 10.09 7.78
C TRP A 72 15.18 8.85 7.80
N TYR A 73 15.28 7.97 6.80
CA TYR A 73 14.47 6.74 6.75
C TYR A 73 14.77 5.76 7.89
N ASN A 74 15.96 5.88 8.50
CA ASN A 74 16.32 5.11 9.70
C ASN A 74 15.49 5.48 10.93
N SER A 75 14.88 6.68 10.98
CA SER A 75 13.96 7.07 12.06
C SER A 75 12.66 6.29 12.02
N LEU A 76 12.20 5.83 10.85
CA LEU A 76 11.04 4.95 10.63
C LEU A 76 11.48 3.48 10.75
N LYS A 77 11.88 3.05 11.94
CA LYS A 77 12.68 1.84 12.20
C LYS A 77 12.07 0.55 11.64
N GLU A 78 10.78 0.30 11.86
CA GLU A 78 10.16 -0.96 11.45
C GLU A 78 9.94 -1.01 9.94
N TRP A 79 9.42 0.07 9.36
CA TRP A 79 9.31 0.18 7.90
C TRP A 79 10.68 0.09 7.21
N ASN A 80 11.72 0.73 7.76
CA ASN A 80 13.05 0.68 7.16
C ASN A 80 13.64 -0.74 7.15
N LYS A 81 13.39 -1.54 8.20
CA LYS A 81 13.72 -2.98 8.22
C LYS A 81 13.00 -3.75 7.12
N PHE A 82 11.70 -3.47 6.93
CA PHE A 82 10.91 -4.08 5.84
C PHE A 82 11.48 -3.68 4.48
N ARG A 83 11.69 -2.39 4.24
CA ARG A 83 12.24 -1.85 3.00
C ARG A 83 13.61 -2.45 2.66
N ALA A 84 14.47 -2.66 3.65
CA ALA A 84 15.78 -3.27 3.45
C ALA A 84 15.70 -4.73 2.98
N LYS A 85 14.70 -5.48 3.48
CA LYS A 85 14.47 -6.88 3.09
C LYS A 85 13.75 -7.02 1.75
N LYS A 86 12.90 -6.04 1.38
CA LYS A 86 12.10 -6.02 0.16
C LYS A 86 12.29 -4.68 -0.56
N PRO A 87 13.44 -4.47 -1.21
CA PRO A 87 13.70 -3.21 -1.91
C PRO A 87 12.67 -2.96 -3.01
N ALA A 88 12.17 -1.73 -3.09
CA ALA A 88 11.28 -1.27 -4.14
C ALA A 88 11.64 0.15 -4.55
N ASN A 89 11.36 0.51 -5.80
CA ASN A 89 11.45 1.90 -6.23
C ASN A 89 10.24 2.68 -5.70
N ILE A 90 10.50 3.58 -4.76
CA ILE A 90 9.45 4.40 -4.11
C ILE A 90 9.41 5.84 -4.64
N SER A 91 10.21 6.20 -5.65
CA SER A 91 10.33 7.59 -6.13
C SER A 91 8.98 8.18 -6.56
N ALA A 92 8.13 7.40 -7.22
CA ALA A 92 6.81 7.85 -7.67
C ALA A 92 5.78 8.00 -6.54
N ILE A 93 6.06 7.46 -5.35
CA ILE A 93 5.18 7.50 -4.17
C ILE A 93 5.84 8.23 -2.99
N THR A 94 6.79 9.12 -3.28
CA THR A 94 7.48 9.91 -2.26
C THR A 94 7.17 11.40 -2.45
N GLY A 95 6.72 12.04 -1.39
CA GLY A 95 6.44 13.47 -1.32
C GLY A 95 7.20 14.17 -0.19
N ALA A 96 6.89 15.45 0.04
CA ALA A 96 7.50 16.26 1.10
C ALA A 96 7.13 15.76 2.51
N SER A 97 7.98 16.04 3.50
CA SER A 97 7.65 15.92 4.92
C SER A 97 6.55 16.93 5.33
N VAL A 98 5.91 16.73 6.48
CA VAL A 98 4.76 17.54 6.92
C VAL A 98 5.07 18.18 8.26
N THR A 99 4.93 19.49 8.31
CA THR A 99 5.20 20.29 9.52
C THR A 99 4.06 20.16 10.54
N GLY A 100 4.36 20.42 11.81
CA GLY A 100 3.35 20.45 12.87
C GLY A 100 2.25 21.47 12.58
N GLY A 101 0.99 21.06 12.79
CA GLY A 101 -0.20 21.85 12.50
C GLY A 101 -0.66 21.80 11.04
N ASP A 102 0.20 21.42 10.10
CA ASP A 102 -0.11 21.38 8.69
C ASP A 102 -1.00 20.20 8.29
N ARG A 103 -1.50 20.28 7.06
CA ARG A 103 -2.30 19.25 6.41
C ARG A 103 -1.65 18.82 5.10
N SER A 104 -1.62 17.54 4.87
CA SER A 104 -1.21 16.96 3.59
C SER A 104 -2.35 16.18 2.95
N VAL A 105 -2.46 16.24 1.62
CA VAL A 105 -3.41 15.45 0.85
C VAL A 105 -2.64 14.73 -0.25
N ASN A 106 -2.66 13.41 -0.21
CA ASN A 106 -1.94 12.57 -1.17
C ASN A 106 -2.89 11.56 -1.79
N THR A 107 -2.62 11.17 -3.03
CA THR A 107 -3.34 10.08 -3.67
C THR A 107 -2.62 8.78 -3.39
N ILE A 108 -3.32 7.80 -2.84
CA ILE A 108 -2.84 6.43 -2.70
C ILE A 108 -3.70 5.48 -3.52
N GLU A 109 -3.06 4.44 -4.03
CA GLU A 109 -3.70 3.42 -4.84
C GLU A 109 -3.81 2.12 -4.05
N ILE A 110 -5.02 1.58 -3.95
CA ILE A 110 -5.35 0.39 -3.16
C ILE A 110 -5.94 -0.66 -4.10
N GLU A 111 -5.35 -1.83 -4.10
CA GLU A 111 -5.86 -2.98 -4.85
C GLU A 111 -7.22 -3.42 -4.29
N ASN A 112 -8.24 -3.53 -5.17
CA ASN A 112 -9.61 -3.85 -4.75
C ASN A 112 -9.70 -5.23 -4.07
N SER A 113 -8.83 -6.16 -4.44
CA SER A 113 -8.73 -7.49 -3.83
C SER A 113 -8.31 -7.47 -2.35
N LYS A 114 -7.76 -6.36 -1.86
CA LYS A 114 -7.32 -6.18 -0.46
C LYS A 114 -8.41 -5.59 0.42
N MET A 115 -9.45 -4.99 -0.19
CA MET A 115 -10.59 -4.43 0.54
C MET A 115 -11.40 -5.53 1.21
N ASN A 116 -11.78 -5.31 2.47
CA ASN A 116 -12.58 -6.25 3.29
C ASN A 116 -11.96 -7.66 3.43
N ALA A 117 -10.63 -7.78 3.23
CA ALA A 117 -9.90 -9.05 3.25
C ALA A 117 -8.95 -9.18 4.47
N GLY A 118 -9.23 -8.43 5.56
CA GLY A 118 -8.45 -8.46 6.80
C GLY A 118 -7.16 -7.62 6.78
N TYR A 119 -6.91 -6.88 5.71
CA TYR A 119 -5.76 -5.97 5.62
C TYR A 119 -5.98 -4.70 6.43
N LYS A 120 -4.87 -3.97 6.69
CA LYS A 120 -4.87 -2.67 7.36
C LYS A 120 -3.96 -1.70 6.64
N LEU A 121 -4.26 -0.42 6.76
CA LEU A 121 -3.31 0.66 6.50
C LEU A 121 -2.64 1.04 7.81
N ARG A 122 -1.31 1.06 7.83
CA ARG A 122 -0.51 1.55 8.96
C ARG A 122 0.19 2.82 8.56
N PHE A 123 0.07 3.82 9.41
CA PHE A 123 0.79 5.08 9.34
C PHE A 123 1.85 5.08 10.43
N GLU A 124 3.09 5.16 10.01
CA GLU A 124 4.22 5.36 10.91
C GLU A 124 4.67 6.82 10.79
N SER A 125 5.01 7.45 11.90
CA SER A 125 5.49 8.82 11.90
C SER A 125 6.75 8.98 12.75
N ALA A 126 7.70 9.80 12.29
CA ALA A 126 8.90 10.16 13.01
C ALA A 126 9.32 11.59 12.65
N VAL A 127 9.95 12.27 13.57
CA VAL A 127 10.60 13.58 13.36
C VAL A 127 12.07 13.39 13.69
N GLU A 128 12.93 13.31 12.66
CA GLU A 128 14.38 13.14 12.80
C GLU A 128 14.76 12.13 13.91
N ASP A 129 15.58 12.56 14.88
CA ASP A 129 16.03 11.73 16.01
C ASP A 129 15.07 11.75 17.22
N LYS A 130 13.85 12.31 17.03
CA LYS A 130 12.84 12.37 18.10
C LYS A 130 12.01 11.08 18.16
N THR A 131 10.81 11.17 18.72
CA THR A 131 9.90 10.04 18.91
C THR A 131 9.53 9.38 17.60
N TYR A 132 9.54 8.06 17.57
CA TYR A 132 9.04 7.22 16.50
C TYR A 132 7.74 6.54 16.93
N ASN A 133 6.69 6.73 16.16
CA ASN A 133 5.38 6.15 16.39
C ASN A 133 5.10 5.10 15.31
N VAL A 134 5.36 3.82 15.63
CA VAL A 134 5.22 2.69 14.68
C VAL A 134 3.78 2.44 14.27
N LYS A 135 2.83 2.80 15.09
CA LYS A 135 1.38 2.66 14.84
C LYS A 135 0.68 3.96 15.19
N ASP A 136 1.15 5.07 14.60
CA ASP A 136 0.53 6.36 14.86
C ASP A 136 -0.96 6.32 14.50
N VAL A 137 -1.29 5.73 13.33
CA VAL A 137 -2.66 5.37 12.96
C VAL A 137 -2.66 3.97 12.35
N GLU A 138 -3.61 3.13 12.74
CA GLU A 138 -3.96 1.89 12.03
C GLU A 138 -5.45 1.91 11.63
N ILE A 139 -5.71 1.68 10.34
CA ILE A 139 -7.06 1.72 9.78
C ILE A 139 -7.35 0.35 9.17
N PRO A 140 -8.39 -0.38 9.61
CA PRO A 140 -8.85 -1.56 8.90
C PRO A 140 -9.17 -1.20 7.45
N LEU A 141 -8.67 -1.98 6.51
CA LEU A 141 -8.90 -1.76 5.08
C LEU A 141 -10.27 -2.30 4.69
N THR A 142 -11.29 -1.65 5.23
CA THR A 142 -12.71 -1.93 4.96
C THR A 142 -13.40 -0.67 4.46
N THR A 143 -14.58 -0.83 3.87
CA THR A 143 -15.40 0.30 3.43
C THR A 143 -15.68 1.26 4.58
N GLU A 144 -16.05 0.74 5.76
CA GLU A 144 -16.35 1.50 6.97
C GLU A 144 -15.10 2.17 7.54
N GLY A 145 -13.96 1.44 7.54
CA GLY A 145 -12.69 1.96 8.02
C GLY A 145 -12.23 3.17 7.20
N LEU A 146 -12.34 3.11 5.88
CA LEU A 146 -11.98 4.23 5.00
C LEU A 146 -13.00 5.39 5.05
N ALA A 147 -14.27 5.11 5.34
CA ALA A 147 -15.29 6.15 5.48
C ALA A 147 -15.16 6.95 6.78
N SER A 148 -14.47 6.39 7.78
CA SER A 148 -14.35 6.99 9.11
C SER A 148 -13.16 7.96 9.20
N LYS A 149 -13.26 8.92 10.13
CA LYS A 149 -12.09 9.68 10.61
C LYS A 149 -11.33 8.80 11.60
N SER A 150 -10.04 8.57 11.37
CA SER A 150 -9.16 7.80 12.25
C SER A 150 -8.19 8.71 12.98
N GLU A 151 -8.20 8.70 14.31
CA GLU A 151 -7.33 9.53 15.11
C GLU A 151 -5.96 8.88 15.31
N GLY A 152 -4.92 9.71 15.37
CA GLY A 152 -3.55 9.29 15.63
C GLY A 152 -3.20 9.38 17.11
N THR A 153 -2.09 8.74 17.46
CA THR A 153 -1.56 8.67 18.82
C THR A 153 -0.22 9.39 18.98
N GLY A 154 0.35 9.87 17.88
CA GLY A 154 1.66 10.52 17.84
C GLY A 154 1.64 11.88 17.15
N TYR A 155 2.39 12.03 16.06
CA TYR A 155 2.46 13.27 15.29
C TYR A 155 1.24 13.49 14.39
N ILE A 156 0.52 12.44 14.02
CA ILE A 156 -0.71 12.54 13.26
C ILE A 156 -1.86 12.81 14.23
N ARG A 157 -2.64 13.87 13.96
CA ARG A 157 -3.86 14.16 14.70
C ARG A 157 -5.01 13.27 14.23
N TYR A 158 -5.22 13.19 12.89
CA TYR A 158 -6.18 12.28 12.28
C TYR A 158 -5.91 12.10 10.79
N VAL A 159 -6.49 11.04 10.27
CA VAL A 159 -6.52 10.70 8.85
C VAL A 159 -7.98 10.62 8.37
N ARG A 160 -8.21 11.06 7.13
CA ARG A 160 -9.47 10.87 6.41
C ARG A 160 -9.22 10.44 4.97
N PHE A 161 -10.07 9.57 4.47
CA PHE A 161 -10.09 9.18 3.08
C PHE A 161 -11.31 9.74 2.36
N SER A 162 -11.17 10.01 1.07
CA SER A 162 -12.26 10.26 0.15
C SER A 162 -11.94 9.60 -1.20
N PRO A 163 -12.96 9.19 -1.97
CA PRO A 163 -12.76 8.78 -3.36
C PRO A 163 -12.05 9.90 -4.15
N ASN A 164 -11.24 9.51 -5.13
CA ASN A 164 -10.55 10.47 -6.00
C ASN A 164 -11.43 10.81 -7.20
#